data_73dbf2d2509657ffa2ce13520a2fed08
#
_entry.id   73dbf2d2509657ffa2ce13520a2fed08
#
_cell.length_a   1.000
_cell.length_b   1.000
_cell.length_c   1.000
_cell.angle_alpha   90.00
_cell.angle_beta   90.00
_cell.angle_gamma   90.00
#
_symmetry.space_group_name_H-M   'P 1'
#
loop_
_entity.id
_entity.type
_entity.pdbx_description
1 polymer ?
#
loop_
_entity_poly.entity_id
_entity_poly.type
_entity_poly.pdbx_seq_one_letter_code
_entity_poly.pdbx_strand_id
1 'polypeptide(L)'
;MHTRLFGTSILALTLAAVLSAACTNPGATGTTGTGAGVRVSQIDMGRSLNADKTINDNTDSFKPNDAIYASIVTEGSAATATLKARWTYQDGQVVDESTQTITPTGNARTEFHISKPDGWPTGKYKLEAFLNGSSSATKDFEVAR
;
A
#
# COMPACT_ATOMS: atom_id res chain seq x y z
N MET A 1 -10.48 50.67 71.44
CA MET A 1 -9.58 51.78 71.24
C MET A 1 -8.91 51.62 69.89
N HIS A 2 -9.24 52.58 69.08
CA HIS A 2 -8.41 53.15 68.00
C HIS A 2 -7.73 52.18 67.00
N THR A 3 -7.66 52.37 65.74
CA THR A 3 -7.89 53.50 64.85
C THR A 3 -7.68 53.06 63.44
N ARG A 4 -8.57 53.40 62.54
CA ARG A 4 -8.38 53.93 61.17
C ARG A 4 -7.00 53.66 60.54
N LEU A 5 -6.96 53.34 59.23
CA LEU A 5 -7.01 54.26 58.09
C LEU A 5 -6.85 53.54 56.78
N PHE A 6 -7.72 53.86 55.90
CA PHE A 6 -7.57 54.33 54.52
C PHE A 6 -6.32 53.90 53.75
N GLY A 7 -6.56 53.40 52.58
CA GLY A 7 -5.51 53.32 51.53
C GLY A 7 -6.02 52.78 50.26
N THR A 8 -6.78 53.59 49.55
CA THR A 8 -6.64 53.93 48.12
C THR A 8 -6.58 52.81 47.09
N SER A 9 -7.59 52.81 46.31
CA SER A 9 -7.68 52.26 44.94
C SER A 9 -6.40 52.41 44.12
N ILE A 10 -5.97 51.32 43.52
CA ILE A 10 -5.27 51.39 42.24
C ILE A 10 -5.86 50.31 41.37
N LEU A 11 -6.66 50.76 40.42
CA LEU A 11 -7.17 50.01 39.28
C LEU A 11 -5.98 49.68 38.38
N ALA A 12 -5.45 48.50 38.50
CA ALA A 12 -4.48 47.99 37.55
C ALA A 12 -5.22 47.05 36.60
N LEU A 13 -5.56 47.57 35.45
CA LEU A 13 -6.04 46.90 34.30
C LEU A 13 -4.92 46.03 33.73
N THR A 14 -4.77 44.81 34.20
CA THR A 14 -3.87 43.86 33.57
C THR A 14 -4.64 43.16 32.46
N LEU A 15 -4.30 43.58 31.27
CA LEU A 15 -4.64 42.90 30.00
C LEU A 15 -4.08 41.48 30.05
N ALA A 16 -4.93 40.52 30.37
CA ALA A 16 -4.58 39.10 30.24
C ALA A 16 -4.49 38.78 28.75
N ALA A 17 -3.30 38.78 28.24
CA ALA A 17 -3.00 38.17 26.95
C ALA A 17 -3.24 36.69 27.09
N VAL A 18 -4.38 36.23 26.57
CA VAL A 18 -4.61 34.83 26.33
C VAL A 18 -3.63 34.37 25.24
N LEU A 19 -2.51 33.83 25.68
CA LEU A 19 -1.67 33.03 24.79
C LEU A 19 -2.45 31.78 24.47
N SER A 20 -3.17 31.79 23.36
CA SER A 20 -3.62 30.57 22.71
C SER A 20 -2.35 29.81 22.28
N ALA A 21 -1.94 28.88 23.12
CA ALA A 21 -1.00 27.86 22.68
C ALA A 21 -1.68 27.07 21.58
N ALA A 22 -1.46 27.49 20.34
CA ALA A 22 -1.71 26.67 19.20
C ALA A 22 -0.79 25.45 19.36
N CYS A 23 -1.37 24.32 19.74
CA CYS A 23 -0.73 23.04 19.55
C CYS A 23 -0.51 22.88 18.04
N THR A 24 0.61 23.35 17.59
CA THR A 24 1.13 23.03 16.26
C THR A 24 1.47 21.54 16.35
N ASN A 25 0.59 20.73 15.83
CA ASN A 25 0.84 19.33 15.61
C ASN A 25 1.89 19.24 14.50
N PRO A 26 3.18 18.92 14.76
CA PRO A 26 4.17 18.76 13.71
C PRO A 26 4.04 17.35 13.18
N GLY A 27 3.01 17.08 12.40
CA GLY A 27 2.78 15.72 11.94
C GLY A 27 1.87 15.58 10.74
N ALA A 28 1.45 16.68 10.16
CA ALA A 28 0.74 16.66 8.90
C ALA A 28 1.42 17.61 7.92
N THR A 29 2.66 17.35 7.60
CA THR A 29 3.16 17.76 6.30
C THR A 29 2.47 16.86 5.30
N GLY A 30 1.21 17.16 5.03
CA GLY A 30 0.59 16.77 3.78
C GLY A 30 1.42 17.45 2.70
N THR A 31 2.49 16.79 2.30
CA THR A 31 3.12 17.06 1.03
C THR A 31 2.07 16.69 0.00
N THR A 32 1.26 17.64 -0.39
CA THR A 32 0.64 17.67 -1.71
C THR A 32 1.78 17.85 -2.71
N GLY A 33 2.66 16.86 -2.73
CA GLY A 33 3.54 16.62 -3.83
C GLY A 33 2.67 16.20 -4.98
N THR A 34 2.41 17.13 -5.89
CA THR A 34 1.96 16.87 -7.24
C THR A 34 3.12 16.22 -8.02
N GLY A 35 3.72 15.23 -7.43
CA GLY A 35 4.54 14.24 -8.10
C GLY A 35 3.67 13.00 -8.13
N ALA A 36 3.22 12.61 -9.31
CA ALA A 36 2.50 11.37 -9.51
C ALA A 36 3.41 10.21 -9.12
N GLY A 37 3.48 9.92 -7.82
CA GLY A 37 4.17 8.75 -7.32
C GLY A 37 3.55 7.51 -7.96
N VAL A 38 4.36 6.50 -8.21
CA VAL A 38 3.87 5.21 -8.71
C VAL A 38 3.03 4.52 -7.63
N ARG A 39 1.94 3.90 -8.05
CA ARG A 39 1.07 3.08 -7.18
C ARG A 39 0.65 1.81 -7.91
N VAL A 40 0.36 0.78 -7.16
CA VAL A 40 -0.35 -0.40 -7.69
C VAL A 40 -1.83 -0.07 -7.79
N SER A 41 -2.42 -0.22 -8.96
CA SER A 41 -3.84 0.08 -9.19
C SER A 41 -4.69 -1.18 -9.30
N GLN A 42 -4.11 -2.30 -9.80
CA GLN A 42 -4.86 -3.53 -10.05
C GLN A 42 -3.94 -4.75 -10.05
N ILE A 43 -4.49 -5.89 -9.68
CA ILE A 43 -3.88 -7.21 -9.85
C ILE A 43 -4.87 -8.08 -10.62
N ASP A 44 -4.52 -8.47 -11.83
CA ASP A 44 -5.25 -9.46 -12.62
C ASP A 44 -4.55 -10.81 -12.51
N MET A 45 -5.31 -11.89 -12.44
CA MET A 45 -4.78 -13.24 -12.37
C MET A 45 -5.44 -14.15 -13.40
N GLY A 46 -4.70 -15.15 -13.86
CA GLY A 46 -5.18 -16.13 -14.82
C GLY A 46 -4.16 -17.19 -15.17
N ARG A 47 -4.48 -18.01 -16.18
CA ARG A 47 -3.66 -19.15 -16.60
C ARG A 47 -2.71 -18.84 -17.75
N SER A 48 -2.89 -17.71 -18.39
CA SER A 48 -2.05 -17.28 -19.51
C SER A 48 -2.03 -15.77 -19.68
N LEU A 49 -1.01 -15.28 -20.36
CA LEU A 49 -0.80 -13.88 -20.68
C LEU A 49 -0.83 -13.64 -22.18
N ASN A 50 -1.32 -12.47 -22.55
CA ASN A 50 -1.11 -11.90 -23.88
C ASN A 50 0.28 -11.25 -24.00
N ALA A 51 0.69 -10.91 -25.21
CA ALA A 51 1.98 -10.27 -25.46
C ALA A 51 2.15 -8.91 -24.75
N ASP A 52 1.06 -8.22 -24.46
CA ASP A 52 1.02 -6.94 -23.74
C ASP A 52 0.95 -7.11 -22.21
N LYS A 53 1.14 -8.34 -21.72
CA LYS A 53 1.05 -8.72 -20.30
C LYS A 53 -0.34 -8.58 -19.69
N THR A 54 -1.39 -8.46 -20.49
CA THR A 54 -2.76 -8.62 -20.01
C THR A 54 -3.07 -10.12 -19.80
N ILE A 55 -3.91 -10.40 -18.84
CA ILE A 55 -4.39 -11.77 -18.61
C ILE A 55 -5.38 -12.13 -19.73
N ASN A 56 -5.16 -13.27 -20.37
CA ASN A 56 -6.04 -13.76 -21.44
C ASN A 56 -7.31 -14.44 -20.90
N ASP A 57 -7.21 -15.08 -19.74
CA ASP A 57 -8.30 -15.81 -19.09
C ASP A 57 -8.31 -15.47 -17.59
N ASN A 58 -9.00 -14.37 -17.27
CA ASN A 58 -9.08 -13.88 -15.88
C ASN A 58 -9.80 -14.92 -15.01
N THR A 59 -9.11 -15.39 -13.99
CA THR A 59 -9.67 -16.28 -12.97
C THR A 59 -8.93 -16.13 -11.66
N ASP A 60 -9.62 -16.39 -10.58
CA ASP A 60 -9.08 -16.54 -9.23
C ASP A 60 -9.24 -17.97 -8.69
N SER A 61 -9.68 -18.90 -9.57
CA SER A 61 -9.78 -20.33 -9.28
C SER A 61 -8.92 -21.15 -10.24
N PHE A 62 -7.99 -21.91 -9.68
CA PHE A 62 -6.98 -22.66 -10.40
C PHE A 62 -7.06 -24.14 -10.07
N LYS A 63 -6.53 -24.97 -10.96
CA LYS A 63 -6.34 -26.40 -10.70
C LYS A 63 -4.93 -26.66 -10.15
N PRO A 64 -4.71 -27.81 -9.48
CA PRO A 64 -3.41 -28.13 -8.90
C PRO A 64 -2.21 -28.04 -9.86
N ASN A 65 -2.42 -28.34 -11.13
CA ASN A 65 -1.35 -28.36 -12.14
C ASN A 65 -1.28 -27.09 -13.00
N ASP A 66 -2.10 -26.08 -12.70
CA ASP A 66 -2.08 -24.84 -13.46
C ASP A 66 -0.82 -24.03 -13.14
N ALA A 67 -0.26 -23.38 -14.15
CA ALA A 67 0.59 -22.24 -13.95
C ALA A 67 -0.28 -21.02 -13.61
N ILE A 68 0.13 -20.26 -12.60
CA ILE A 68 -0.64 -19.13 -12.10
C ILE A 68 0.10 -17.86 -12.48
N TYR A 69 -0.51 -17.06 -13.32
CA TYR A 69 0.01 -15.77 -13.79
C TYR A 69 -0.66 -14.61 -13.07
N ALA A 70 0.11 -13.60 -12.76
CA ALA A 70 -0.39 -12.33 -12.24
C ALA A 70 0.15 -11.17 -13.09
N SER A 71 -0.73 -10.29 -13.50
CA SER A 71 -0.43 -9.02 -14.14
C SER A 71 -0.71 -7.90 -13.15
N ILE A 72 0.33 -7.28 -12.63
CA ILE A 72 0.22 -6.19 -11.68
C ILE A 72 0.29 -4.87 -12.46
N VAL A 73 -0.78 -4.09 -12.35
CA VAL A 73 -0.89 -2.79 -13.00
C VAL A 73 -0.37 -1.73 -12.05
N THR A 74 0.56 -0.93 -12.53
CA THR A 74 1.04 0.26 -11.85
C THR A 74 0.64 1.51 -12.62
N GLU A 75 0.31 2.57 -11.90
CA GLU A 75 -0.01 3.90 -12.44
C GLU A 75 0.95 4.92 -11.87
N GLY A 76 1.22 5.97 -12.65
CA GLY A 76 2.16 7.01 -12.29
C GLY A 76 3.55 6.76 -12.85
N SER A 77 4.50 7.60 -12.46
CA SER A 77 5.85 7.56 -13.02
C SER A 77 6.90 7.58 -11.91
N ALA A 78 7.96 6.82 -12.12
CA ALA A 78 9.14 6.83 -11.27
C ALA A 78 10.38 6.48 -12.10
N ALA A 79 11.52 7.09 -11.79
CA ALA A 79 12.78 6.78 -12.45
C ALA A 79 13.20 5.32 -12.18
N THR A 80 12.86 4.83 -10.99
CA THR A 80 13.02 3.43 -10.59
C THR A 80 12.07 3.11 -9.45
N ALA A 81 11.54 1.91 -9.43
CA ALA A 81 10.77 1.36 -8.33
C ALA A 81 10.99 -0.15 -8.25
N THR A 82 10.80 -0.73 -7.08
CA THR A 82 10.82 -2.17 -6.91
C THR A 82 9.40 -2.69 -6.73
N LEU A 83 9.03 -3.69 -7.49
CA LEU A 83 7.75 -4.37 -7.38
C LEU A 83 8.02 -5.82 -6.98
N LYS A 84 7.49 -6.24 -5.83
CA LYS A 84 7.63 -7.59 -5.31
C LYS A 84 6.26 -8.26 -5.25
N ALA A 85 6.20 -9.50 -5.70
CA ALA A 85 5.07 -10.39 -5.55
C ALA A 85 5.40 -11.46 -4.51
N ARG A 86 4.58 -11.56 -3.48
CA ARG A 86 4.65 -12.61 -2.46
C ARG A 86 3.40 -13.46 -2.53
N TRP A 87 3.59 -14.75 -2.67
CA TRP A 87 2.54 -15.74 -2.73
C TRP A 87 2.48 -16.50 -1.41
N THR A 88 1.31 -16.56 -0.81
CA THR A 88 1.12 -17.25 0.47
C THR A 88 -0.02 -18.25 0.38
N TYR A 89 0.07 -19.32 1.19
CA TYR A 89 -0.90 -20.38 1.31
C TYR A 89 -1.55 -20.35 2.69
N GLN A 90 -2.88 -20.42 2.76
CA GLN A 90 -3.68 -20.44 3.98
C GLN A 90 -3.21 -19.43 5.05
N ASP A 91 -2.58 -19.91 6.12
CA ASP A 91 -2.19 -19.13 7.31
C ASP A 91 -0.99 -18.18 7.08
N GLY A 92 -0.64 -17.89 5.81
CA GLY A 92 0.45 -16.99 5.49
C GLY A 92 1.79 -17.69 5.23
N GLN A 93 1.81 -19.01 5.04
CA GLN A 93 3.01 -19.72 4.60
C GLN A 93 3.43 -19.20 3.24
N VAL A 94 4.62 -18.61 3.13
CA VAL A 94 5.17 -18.15 1.86
C VAL A 94 5.48 -19.35 0.97
N VAL A 95 4.89 -19.37 -0.21
CA VAL A 95 5.10 -20.42 -1.22
C VAL A 95 6.05 -19.98 -2.30
N ASP A 96 6.05 -18.69 -2.62
CA ASP A 96 7.02 -18.07 -3.53
C ASP A 96 7.10 -16.56 -3.29
N GLU A 97 8.23 -15.97 -3.65
CA GLU A 97 8.46 -14.53 -3.59
C GLU A 97 9.44 -14.12 -4.70
N SER A 98 9.06 -13.13 -5.48
CA SER A 98 9.93 -12.59 -6.51
C SER A 98 9.84 -11.07 -6.59
N THR A 99 10.96 -10.44 -7.00
CA THR A 99 11.08 -8.98 -7.07
C THR A 99 11.58 -8.57 -8.44
N GLN A 100 10.98 -7.53 -9.01
CA GLN A 100 11.41 -6.91 -10.26
C GLN A 100 11.65 -5.41 -10.04
N THR A 101 12.69 -4.89 -10.67
CA THR A 101 12.92 -3.45 -10.77
C THR A 101 12.18 -2.93 -11.99
N ILE A 102 11.37 -1.90 -11.82
CA ILE A 102 10.55 -1.29 -12.85
C ILE A 102 10.85 0.19 -13.00
N THR A 103 10.62 0.72 -14.20
CA THR A 103 10.74 2.16 -14.53
C THR A 103 9.43 2.63 -15.15
N PRO A 104 8.36 2.77 -14.36
CA PRO A 104 7.05 3.08 -14.90
C PRO A 104 7.00 4.52 -15.43
N THR A 105 6.39 4.69 -16.60
CA THR A 105 6.16 5.97 -17.27
C THR A 105 4.68 6.15 -17.58
N GLY A 106 3.82 6.04 -16.58
CA GLY A 106 2.37 6.01 -16.73
C GLY A 106 1.82 4.64 -16.35
N ASN A 107 0.75 4.21 -17.03
CA ASN A 107 0.18 2.89 -16.81
C ASN A 107 1.11 1.82 -17.36
N ALA A 108 1.53 0.91 -16.52
CA ALA A 108 2.43 -0.20 -16.88
C ALA A 108 1.94 -1.52 -16.27
N ARG A 109 2.28 -2.62 -16.93
CA ARG A 109 1.99 -3.97 -16.46
C ARG A 109 3.26 -4.73 -16.20
N THR A 110 3.34 -5.35 -15.05
CA THR A 110 4.45 -6.23 -14.66
C THR A 110 3.90 -7.62 -14.42
N GLU A 111 4.50 -8.59 -15.07
CA GLU A 111 4.15 -9.98 -14.99
C GLU A 111 4.89 -10.67 -13.86
N PHE A 112 4.17 -11.50 -13.12
CA PHE A 112 4.71 -12.51 -12.22
C PHE A 112 4.00 -13.83 -12.48
N HIS A 113 4.68 -14.94 -12.31
CA HIS A 113 4.06 -16.25 -12.40
C HIS A 113 4.72 -17.25 -11.47
N ILE A 114 3.94 -18.24 -11.06
CA ILE A 114 4.41 -19.37 -10.30
C ILE A 114 3.90 -20.66 -10.94
N SER A 115 4.70 -21.71 -10.84
CA SER A 115 4.33 -23.05 -11.27
C SER A 115 4.91 -24.08 -10.32
N LYS A 116 4.23 -25.19 -10.16
CA LYS A 116 4.66 -26.28 -9.29
C LYS A 116 4.48 -27.62 -10.03
N PRO A 117 5.60 -28.26 -10.43
CA PRO A 117 5.53 -29.52 -11.20
C PRO A 117 4.76 -30.64 -10.49
N ASP A 118 4.85 -30.69 -9.16
CA ASP A 118 4.16 -31.67 -8.31
C ASP A 118 2.71 -31.30 -7.98
N GLY A 119 2.23 -30.17 -8.53
CA GLY A 119 0.91 -29.63 -8.27
C GLY A 119 0.83 -28.80 -6.97
N TRP A 120 -0.07 -27.85 -6.99
CA TRP A 120 -0.40 -27.00 -5.85
C TRP A 120 -1.32 -27.73 -4.87
N PRO A 121 -1.09 -27.66 -3.56
CA PRO A 121 -2.10 -28.05 -2.59
C PRO A 121 -3.42 -27.32 -2.83
N THR A 122 -4.54 -28.03 -2.68
CA THR A 122 -5.85 -27.37 -2.73
C THR A 122 -6.07 -26.51 -1.49
N GLY A 123 -6.66 -25.34 -1.67
CA GLY A 123 -6.92 -24.41 -0.58
C GLY A 123 -6.87 -22.97 -1.04
N LYS A 124 -6.88 -22.07 -0.06
CA LYS A 124 -6.86 -20.62 -0.29
C LYS A 124 -5.44 -20.10 -0.32
N TYR A 125 -5.21 -19.20 -1.22
CA TYR A 125 -3.94 -18.52 -1.44
C TYR A 125 -4.16 -17.01 -1.48
N LYS A 126 -3.07 -16.29 -1.30
CA LYS A 126 -3.04 -14.83 -1.45
C LYS A 126 -1.80 -14.41 -2.19
N LEU A 127 -1.97 -13.49 -3.13
CA LEU A 127 -0.90 -12.70 -3.73
C LEU A 127 -0.88 -11.33 -3.07
N GLU A 128 0.27 -10.92 -2.56
CA GLU A 128 0.51 -9.60 -2.02
C GLU A 128 1.57 -8.89 -2.86
N ALA A 129 1.23 -7.72 -3.37
CA ALA A 129 2.13 -6.86 -4.12
C ALA A 129 2.74 -5.79 -3.22
N PHE A 130 4.06 -5.70 -3.20
CA PHE A 130 4.80 -4.68 -2.49
C PHE A 130 5.43 -3.73 -3.50
N LEU A 131 5.25 -2.45 -3.27
CA LEU A 131 5.89 -1.40 -4.05
C LEU A 131 6.89 -0.67 -3.16
N ASN A 132 8.16 -0.66 -3.56
CA ASN A 132 9.26 -0.09 -2.78
C ASN A 132 9.30 -0.60 -1.33
N GLY A 133 9.01 -1.88 -1.14
CA GLY A 133 9.01 -2.54 0.18
C GLY A 133 7.73 -2.38 1.00
N SER A 134 6.78 -1.57 0.55
CA SER A 134 5.50 -1.37 1.23
C SER A 134 4.39 -2.19 0.59
N SER A 135 3.60 -2.89 1.39
CA SER A 135 2.41 -3.60 0.92
C SER A 135 1.44 -2.61 0.26
N SER A 136 1.05 -2.88 -0.98
CA SER A 136 0.30 -1.94 -1.82
C SER A 136 -1.03 -2.50 -2.30
N ALA A 137 -1.10 -3.80 -2.55
CA ALA A 137 -2.33 -4.47 -2.99
C ALA A 137 -2.28 -5.96 -2.66
N THR A 138 -3.44 -6.55 -2.51
CA THR A 138 -3.59 -8.00 -2.30
C THR A 138 -4.67 -8.56 -3.22
N LYS A 139 -4.51 -9.81 -3.60
CA LYS A 139 -5.49 -10.58 -4.38
C LYS A 139 -5.58 -11.98 -3.82
N ASP A 140 -6.77 -12.37 -3.38
CA ASP A 140 -7.05 -13.73 -2.94
C ASP A 140 -7.41 -14.61 -4.15
N PHE A 141 -7.01 -15.87 -4.09
CA PHE A 141 -7.33 -16.87 -5.07
C PHE A 141 -7.38 -18.27 -4.42
N GLU A 142 -7.86 -19.25 -5.14
CA GLU A 142 -7.95 -20.61 -4.65
C GLU A 142 -7.42 -21.62 -5.64
N VAL A 143 -6.96 -22.74 -5.11
CA VAL A 143 -6.71 -23.97 -5.89
C VAL A 143 -7.73 -25.01 -5.49
N ALA A 144 -8.50 -25.47 -6.46
CA ALA A 144 -9.54 -26.48 -6.30
C ALA A 144 -9.38 -27.60 -7.35
N ARG A 145 -9.99 -28.75 -7.10
CA ARG A 145 -9.99 -29.90 -8.02
C ARG A 145 -11.08 -29.76 -9.07
#